data_7184024586e69f0099cd502efd4abdfc
#
_entry.id   7184024586e69f0099cd502efd4abdfc
#
_cell.length_a   1.000
_cell.length_b   1.000
_cell.length_c   1.000
_cell.angle_alpha   90.00
_cell.angle_beta   90.00
_cell.angle_gamma   90.00
#
_symmetry.space_group_name_H-M   'P 1'
#
loop_
_entity.id
_entity.type
_entity.pdbx_description
1 polymer ?
#
loop_
_entity_poly.entity_id
_entity_poly.type
_entity_poly.pdbx_seq_one_letter_code
_entity_poly.pdbx_strand_id
1 'polypeptide(L)' 'MADKFKKVMDEFKAGELKSGSGKKVTSRKQALAIALAMRGKSKK' A
#
# COMPACT_ATOMS: atom_id res chain seq x y z
N MET A 1 4.71 -2.26 16.56
CA MET A 1 5.04 -2.01 15.64
C MET A 1 4.16 -1.93 14.55
N ALA A 2 3.97 -0.93 14.00
CA ALA A 2 3.03 -0.74 12.98
C ALA A 2 3.38 -1.56 11.81
N ASP A 3 2.44 -2.19 11.29
CA ASP A 3 2.66 -3.00 10.17
C ASP A 3 2.09 -2.27 8.98
N LYS A 4 2.87 -1.44 8.36
CA LYS A 4 2.39 -0.67 7.25
C LYS A 4 1.98 -1.53 6.07
N PHE A 5 2.65 -2.64 5.90
CA PHE A 5 2.30 -3.53 4.82
C PHE A 5 0.86 -4.01 5.00
N LYS A 6 0.54 -4.45 6.19
CA LYS A 6 -0.78 -4.93 6.46
C LYS A 6 -1.81 -3.83 6.31
N LYS A 7 -1.47 -2.64 6.76
CA LYS A 7 -2.39 -1.54 6.68
C LYS A 7 -2.73 -1.22 5.23
N VAL A 8 -1.73 -1.22 4.36
CA VAL A 8 -1.96 -0.94 2.96
C VAL A 8 -2.85 -2.01 2.34
N MET A 9 -2.59 -3.26 2.69
CA MET A 9 -3.39 -4.34 2.14
C MET A 9 -4.84 -4.27 2.63
N ASP A 10 -5.01 -3.86 3.87
CA ASP A 10 -6.34 -3.71 4.41
C ASP A 10 -7.10 -2.60 3.68
N GLU A 11 -6.43 -1.51 3.41
CA GLU A 11 -7.06 -0.42 2.69
C GLU A 11 -7.41 -0.85 1.28
N PHE A 12 -6.55 -1.66 0.68
CA PHE A 12 -6.84 -2.13 -0.65
C PHE A 12 -8.09 -2.99 -0.64
N LYS A 13 -8.23 -3.84 0.33
CA LYS A 13 -9.40 -4.70 0.42
C LYS A 13 -10.65 -3.89 0.65
N ALA A 14 -10.54 -2.83 1.38
CA ALA A 14 -11.69 -2.00 1.64
C ALA A 14 -11.99 -1.06 0.47
N GLY A 15 -11.10 -1.03 -0.52
CA GLY A 15 -11.30 -0.16 -1.66
C GLY A 15 -10.95 1.28 -1.36
N GLU A 16 -10.14 1.50 -0.34
CA GLU A 16 -9.77 2.85 0.04
C GLU A 16 -8.32 3.19 -0.19
N LEU A 17 -7.59 2.30 -0.79
CA LEU A 17 -6.18 2.54 -1.02
C LEU A 17 -5.98 3.45 -2.21
N LYS A 18 -5.16 4.46 -2.05
CA LYS A 18 -4.86 5.38 -3.12
C LYS A 18 -3.37 5.44 -3.36
N SER A 19 -3.00 5.67 -4.60
CA SER A 19 -1.60 5.76 -4.93
C SER A 19 -1.10 7.16 -4.59
N GLY A 20 0.18 7.37 -4.77
CA GLY A 20 0.75 8.65 -4.46
C GLY A 20 0.17 9.80 -5.27
N SER A 21 -0.38 9.51 -6.42
CA SER A 21 -0.96 10.57 -7.22
C SER A 21 -2.43 10.79 -6.90
N GLY A 22 -2.94 10.09 -5.92
CA GLY A 22 -4.32 10.29 -5.51
C GLY A 22 -5.33 9.41 -6.20
N LYS A 23 -4.89 8.55 -7.09
CA LYS A 23 -5.81 7.70 -7.78
C LYS A 23 -6.06 6.44 -6.99
N LYS A 24 -7.27 5.97 -7.05
CA LYS A 24 -7.62 4.78 -6.32
C LYS A 24 -6.92 3.58 -6.90
N VAL A 25 -6.33 2.78 -6.06
CA VAL A 25 -5.64 1.59 -6.49
C VAL A 25 -6.60 0.44 -6.57
N THR A 26 -6.76 -0.10 -7.76
CA THR A 26 -7.65 -1.23 -7.94
C THR A 26 -6.89 -2.47 -8.37
N SER A 27 -5.60 -2.34 -8.61
CA SER A 27 -4.80 -3.46 -9.04
C SER A 27 -4.07 -4.07 -7.85
N ARG A 28 -4.18 -5.37 -7.71
CA ARG A 28 -3.52 -6.04 -6.63
C ARG A 28 -2.01 -5.90 -6.73
N LYS A 29 -1.48 -5.96 -7.93
CA LYS A 29 -0.07 -5.81 -8.12
C LYS A 29 0.38 -4.45 -7.68
N GLN A 30 -0.40 -3.43 -7.98
CA GLN A 30 -0.05 -2.10 -7.59
C GLN A 30 -0.14 -1.93 -6.09
N ALA A 31 -1.13 -2.53 -5.47
CA ALA A 31 -1.26 -2.44 -4.02
C ALA A 31 -0.06 -3.09 -3.35
N LEU A 32 0.36 -4.20 -3.90
CA LEU A 32 1.50 -4.91 -3.35
C LEU A 32 2.77 -4.07 -3.49
N ALA A 33 2.93 -3.42 -4.64
CA ALA A 33 4.09 -2.60 -4.86
C ALA A 33 4.13 -1.43 -3.89
N ILE A 34 2.99 -0.83 -3.64
CA ILE A 34 2.90 0.26 -2.69
C ILE A 34 3.25 -0.21 -1.30
N ALA A 35 2.72 -1.35 -0.91
CA ALA A 35 2.98 -1.88 0.42
C ALA A 35 4.45 -2.20 0.59
N LEU A 36 5.07 -2.75 -0.43
CA LEU A 36 6.48 -3.07 -0.35
C LEU A 36 7.32 -1.81 -0.29
N ALA A 37 6.92 -0.80 -1.03
CA ALA A 37 7.66 0.44 -1.02
C ALA A 37 7.59 1.09 0.35
N MET A 38 6.45 1.05 0.99
CA MET A 38 6.32 1.63 2.29
C MET A 38 7.10 0.88 3.33
N ARG A 39 7.09 -0.43 3.22
CA ARG A 39 7.77 -1.20 4.20
C ARG A 39 9.28 -1.13 4.00
N GLY A 40 9.75 -1.07 2.77
CA GLY A 40 11.15 -1.04 2.52
C GLY A 40 11.80 0.31 2.51
N LYS A 41 10.98 1.37 2.56
CA LYS A 41 11.51 2.63 2.50
C LYS A 41 12.44 2.96 3.60
N SER A 42 12.19 2.51 4.74
CA SER A 42 13.01 2.84 5.84
C SER A 42 14.30 2.09 5.83
N LYS A 43 14.50 1.17 4.96
CA LYS A 43 15.62 0.44 4.93
C LYS A 43 16.68 1.10 4.40
N LYS A 44 17.17 1.56 4.18
CA LYS A 44 18.10 2.24 3.77
C LYS A 44 18.67 2.23 3.42
#